data_a548e2823f6f86c98311e403f63b0cea
#
_entry.id   a548e2823f6f86c98311e403f63b0cea
#
_cell.length_a   1.000
_cell.length_b   1.000
_cell.length_c   1.000
_cell.angle_alpha   90.00
_cell.angle_beta   90.00
_cell.angle_gamma   90.00
#
_symmetry.space_group_name_H-M   'P 1'
#
loop_
_entity.id
_entity.type
_entity.pdbx_description
1 polymer ?
#
loop_
_entity_poly.entity_id
_entity_poly.type
_entity_poly.pdbx_seq_one_letter_code
_entity_poly.pdbx_strand_id
1 'polypeptide(L)'
;MSGNQASVSFETTQDATLVVAVYDENGNQMLASGKKNVTNTETETTVTINSGTIPQYYLVRGYLIETETLRPICTVYESSMYTQEMQEFLAKTTDDFDEEKVLNLDDDDTNNFAVYGDDTIIIPSDTEKNIVVSADDSTNTYVIKKADTDMTSLEEGDIFSYEYADGQFIITKVASIDVNGTTVTITGDDIEMEDVFSYVKIDASDDLANATIDPSACGDGATYEGLSDEPENEQ
;
A
#
# COMPACT_ATOMS: atom_id res chain seq x y z
N MET A 1 19.04 -5.15 -4.65
CA MET A 1 19.95 -6.25 -4.25
C MET A 1 19.49 -7.53 -4.92
N SER A 2 20.41 -8.42 -5.31
CA SER A 2 20.08 -9.75 -5.84
C SER A 2 20.61 -10.79 -4.87
N GLY A 3 19.72 -11.53 -4.21
CA GLY A 3 20.11 -12.43 -3.13
C GLY A 3 20.79 -11.68 -1.99
N ASN A 4 21.98 -12.10 -1.60
CA ASN A 4 22.80 -11.48 -0.55
C ASN A 4 23.94 -10.60 -1.10
N GLN A 5 23.77 -10.03 -2.29
CA GLN A 5 24.77 -9.18 -2.95
C GLN A 5 24.18 -7.78 -3.23
N ALA A 6 24.99 -6.76 -2.98
CA ALA A 6 24.71 -5.37 -3.34
C ALA A 6 25.74 -4.89 -4.38
N SER A 7 25.27 -4.44 -5.55
CA SER A 7 26.11 -3.69 -6.50
C SER A 7 26.09 -2.22 -6.11
N VAL A 8 27.26 -1.61 -6.00
CA VAL A 8 27.43 -0.24 -5.55
C VAL A 8 28.34 0.50 -6.50
N SER A 9 27.86 1.65 -7.01
CA SER A 9 28.67 2.60 -7.76
C SER A 9 29.16 3.69 -6.80
N PHE A 10 30.42 4.10 -6.92
CA PHE A 10 31.04 5.06 -6.02
C PHE A 10 32.20 5.78 -6.73
N GLU A 11 32.62 6.90 -6.13
CA GLU A 11 33.84 7.59 -6.52
C GLU A 11 34.72 7.78 -5.27
N THR A 12 36.00 7.49 -5.39
CA THR A 12 36.97 7.72 -4.33
C THR A 12 38.31 8.17 -4.91
N THR A 13 39.00 9.06 -4.22
CA THR A 13 40.32 9.55 -4.62
C THR A 13 41.48 8.78 -3.98
N GLN A 14 41.16 7.83 -3.11
CA GLN A 14 42.11 6.98 -2.39
C GLN A 14 41.55 5.57 -2.19
N ASP A 15 42.44 4.63 -1.89
CA ASP A 15 42.02 3.29 -1.51
C ASP A 15 41.20 3.34 -0.21
N ALA A 16 40.11 2.57 -0.17
CA ALA A 16 39.12 2.63 0.88
C ALA A 16 38.51 1.26 1.21
N THR A 17 37.75 1.20 2.27
CA THR A 17 36.84 0.10 2.54
C THR A 17 35.41 0.57 2.31
N LEU A 18 34.72 -0.09 1.39
CA LEU A 18 33.28 0.06 1.18
C LEU A 18 32.53 -0.86 2.17
N VAL A 19 31.68 -0.30 2.97
CA VAL A 19 30.77 -1.04 3.86
C VAL A 19 29.35 -0.81 3.39
N VAL A 20 28.59 -1.88 3.24
CA VAL A 20 27.15 -1.84 2.96
C VAL A 20 26.42 -2.45 4.16
N ALA A 21 25.52 -1.73 4.73
CA ALA A 21 24.74 -2.18 5.88
C ALA A 21 23.23 -2.08 5.56
N VAL A 22 22.49 -3.10 5.96
CA VAL A 22 21.04 -3.21 5.83
C VAL A 22 20.43 -2.96 7.21
N TYR A 23 19.44 -2.10 7.26
CA TYR A 23 18.72 -1.72 8.47
C TYR A 23 17.24 -2.09 8.35
N ASP A 24 16.56 -2.12 9.48
CA ASP A 24 15.11 -2.16 9.53
C ASP A 24 14.50 -0.93 8.82
N GLU A 25 13.20 -0.96 8.63
CA GLU A 25 12.45 0.11 7.93
C GLU A 25 12.63 1.50 8.55
N ASN A 26 12.89 1.57 9.85
CA ASN A 26 13.09 2.82 10.58
C ASN A 26 14.57 3.24 10.66
N GLY A 27 15.49 2.43 10.13
CA GLY A 27 16.92 2.70 10.16
C GLY A 27 17.57 2.60 11.55
N ASN A 28 16.88 2.01 12.52
CA ASN A 28 17.32 1.94 13.91
C ASN A 28 18.13 0.68 14.23
N GLN A 29 17.82 -0.44 13.59
CA GLN A 29 18.48 -1.71 13.83
C GLN A 29 19.22 -2.19 12.59
N MET A 30 20.54 -2.42 12.70
CA MET A 30 21.30 -3.05 11.64
C MET A 30 21.00 -4.56 11.61
N LEU A 31 20.48 -5.04 10.49
CA LEU A 31 20.07 -6.42 10.28
C LEU A 31 21.19 -7.26 9.66
N ALA A 32 21.94 -6.66 8.76
CA ALA A 32 23.00 -7.33 8.03
C ALA A 32 24.04 -6.33 7.53
N SER A 33 25.24 -6.79 7.25
CA SER A 33 26.28 -5.95 6.63
C SER A 33 27.27 -6.76 5.82
N GLY A 34 27.96 -6.09 4.91
CA GLY A 34 29.09 -6.62 4.18
C GLY A 34 30.13 -5.52 3.98
N LYS A 35 31.37 -5.93 3.70
CA LYS A 35 32.46 -5.00 3.40
C LYS A 35 33.37 -5.53 2.31
N LYS A 36 33.99 -4.60 1.58
CA LYS A 36 34.98 -4.91 0.55
C LYS A 36 36.00 -3.77 0.46
N ASN A 37 37.28 -4.12 0.33
CA ASN A 37 38.30 -3.14 0.01
C ASN A 37 38.20 -2.78 -1.47
N VAL A 38 38.26 -1.49 -1.76
CA VAL A 38 38.14 -0.89 -3.09
C VAL A 38 39.34 0.01 -3.34
N THR A 39 39.72 0.13 -4.59
CA THR A 39 40.83 1.00 -5.01
C THR A 39 40.28 2.31 -5.59
N ASN A 40 41.13 3.33 -5.65
CA ASN A 40 40.77 4.63 -6.23
C ASN A 40 40.56 4.61 -7.76
N THR A 41 40.71 3.46 -8.41
CA THR A 41 40.44 3.26 -9.85
C THR A 41 39.14 2.50 -10.10
N GLU A 42 38.54 1.90 -9.06
CA GLU A 42 37.25 1.22 -9.17
C GLU A 42 36.14 2.25 -9.02
N THR A 43 35.12 2.14 -9.87
CA THR A 43 33.91 3.00 -9.83
C THR A 43 32.64 2.20 -9.52
N GLU A 44 32.75 0.87 -9.54
CA GLU A 44 31.65 -0.04 -9.26
C GLU A 44 32.18 -1.33 -8.65
N THR A 45 31.45 -1.89 -7.71
CA THR A 45 31.78 -3.19 -7.14
C THR A 45 30.58 -3.89 -6.54
N THR A 46 30.72 -5.22 -6.31
CA THR A 46 29.70 -6.03 -5.62
C THR A 46 30.19 -6.37 -4.23
N VAL A 47 29.36 -6.11 -3.24
CA VAL A 47 29.60 -6.45 -1.83
C VAL A 47 28.67 -7.59 -1.44
N THR A 48 29.24 -8.66 -0.88
CA THR A 48 28.46 -9.75 -0.29
C THR A 48 28.04 -9.36 1.11
N ILE A 49 26.75 -9.45 1.39
CA ILE A 49 26.15 -9.12 2.69
C ILE A 49 25.91 -10.43 3.44
N ASN A 50 26.40 -10.51 4.67
CA ASN A 50 26.14 -11.64 5.55
C ASN A 50 24.70 -11.49 6.07
N SER A 51 23.79 -12.30 5.53
CA SER A 51 22.36 -12.13 5.74
C SER A 51 21.85 -12.71 7.05
N GLY A 52 21.05 -11.89 7.76
CA GLY A 52 19.94 -12.34 8.60
C GLY A 52 18.62 -12.36 7.81
N THR A 53 17.50 -12.45 8.49
CA THR A 53 16.18 -12.23 7.86
C THR A 53 16.04 -10.75 7.52
N ILE A 54 15.87 -10.44 6.23
CA ILE A 54 15.63 -9.08 5.75
C ILE A 54 14.11 -8.94 5.58
N PRO A 55 13.48 -7.91 6.18
CA PRO A 55 12.05 -7.64 5.99
C PRO A 55 11.73 -7.24 4.56
N GLN A 56 10.46 -7.20 4.19
CA GLN A 56 10.02 -6.84 2.84
C GLN A 56 10.44 -5.42 2.44
N TYR A 57 10.46 -4.51 3.40
CA TYR A 57 10.98 -3.14 3.26
C TYR A 57 12.17 -2.93 4.20
N TYR A 58 13.23 -2.30 3.71
CA TYR A 58 14.47 -2.09 4.46
C TYR A 58 15.24 -0.88 3.93
N LEU A 59 16.12 -0.34 4.77
CA LEU A 59 17.06 0.71 4.38
C LEU A 59 18.44 0.13 4.13
N VAL A 60 19.11 0.65 3.11
CA VAL A 60 20.51 0.32 2.81
C VAL A 60 21.37 1.56 2.99
N ARG A 61 22.42 1.45 3.79
CA ARG A 61 23.42 2.50 3.94
C ARG A 61 24.76 2.05 3.41
N GLY A 62 25.36 2.90 2.58
CA GLY A 62 26.72 2.72 2.05
C GLY A 62 27.68 3.69 2.73
N TYR A 63 28.82 3.18 3.12
CA TYR A 63 29.90 3.95 3.77
C TYR A 63 31.21 3.70 3.05
N LEU A 64 31.90 4.76 2.64
CA LEU A 64 33.32 4.72 2.28
C LEU A 64 34.14 5.19 3.46
N ILE A 65 35.02 4.32 3.95
CA ILE A 65 35.85 4.60 5.12
C ILE A 65 37.33 4.34 4.81
N GLU A 66 38.21 5.09 5.45
CA GLU A 66 39.65 4.80 5.45
C GLU A 66 39.86 3.43 6.10
N THR A 67 40.64 2.57 5.43
CA THR A 67 40.82 1.18 5.88
C THR A 67 41.52 1.07 7.24
N GLU A 68 42.44 1.97 7.53
CA GLU A 68 43.24 1.93 8.78
C GLU A 68 42.57 2.66 9.94
N THR A 69 41.97 3.81 9.68
CA THR A 69 41.42 4.68 10.73
C THR A 69 39.94 4.53 10.96
N LEU A 70 39.22 3.84 10.04
CA LEU A 70 37.79 3.68 10.00
C LEU A 70 37.02 5.02 9.95
N ARG A 71 37.68 6.10 9.52
CA ARG A 71 37.01 7.39 9.36
C ARG A 71 36.24 7.47 8.07
N PRO A 72 35.03 8.04 8.07
CA PRO A 72 34.28 8.28 6.85
C PRO A 72 35.06 9.17 5.88
N ILE A 73 35.09 8.78 4.61
CA ILE A 73 35.71 9.57 3.52
C ILE A 73 34.67 10.50 2.89
N CYS A 74 33.41 10.07 2.88
CA CYS A 74 32.29 10.83 2.30
C CYS A 74 31.07 10.78 3.21
N THR A 75 30.03 11.50 2.82
CA THR A 75 28.70 11.37 3.43
C THR A 75 28.12 10.00 3.19
N VAL A 76 27.34 9.51 4.16
CA VAL A 76 26.65 8.24 4.08
C VAL A 76 25.62 8.31 2.94
N TYR A 77 25.63 7.31 2.07
CA TYR A 77 24.55 7.09 1.12
C TYR A 77 23.45 6.26 1.79
N GLU A 78 22.21 6.67 1.63
CA GLU A 78 21.05 5.94 2.13
C GLU A 78 20.03 5.76 1.01
N SER A 79 19.44 4.58 0.93
CA SER A 79 18.36 4.25 0.00
C SER A 79 17.38 3.28 0.63
N SER A 80 16.11 3.53 0.43
CA SER A 80 15.03 2.59 0.75
C SER A 80 14.95 1.50 -0.31
N MET A 81 14.69 0.29 0.10
CA MET A 81 14.63 -0.87 -0.80
C MET A 81 13.49 -1.80 -0.41
N TYR A 82 12.92 -2.43 -1.43
CA TYR A 82 12.00 -3.56 -1.27
C TYR A 82 12.73 -4.85 -1.65
N THR A 83 12.33 -5.97 -1.05
CA THR A 83 12.75 -7.28 -1.52
C THR A 83 12.26 -7.52 -2.95
N GLN A 84 12.87 -8.45 -3.67
CA GLN A 84 12.43 -8.78 -5.03
C GLN A 84 10.96 -9.22 -5.04
N GLU A 85 10.55 -10.03 -4.07
CA GLU A 85 9.16 -10.48 -3.91
C GLU A 85 8.19 -9.30 -3.74
N MET A 86 8.57 -8.31 -2.91
CA MET A 86 7.76 -7.10 -2.73
C MET A 86 7.75 -6.21 -3.97
N GLN A 87 8.87 -6.11 -4.70
CA GLN A 87 8.91 -5.40 -5.98
C GLN A 87 7.99 -6.04 -7.02
N GLU A 88 8.00 -7.37 -7.13
CA GLU A 88 7.10 -8.12 -8.00
C GLU A 88 5.63 -7.94 -7.58
N PHE A 89 5.36 -7.91 -6.27
CA PHE A 89 4.03 -7.64 -5.74
C PHE A 89 3.54 -6.24 -6.11
N LEU A 90 4.36 -5.21 -5.93
CA LEU A 90 4.03 -3.82 -6.24
C LEU A 90 3.94 -3.53 -7.74
N ALA A 91 4.59 -4.34 -8.57
CA ALA A 91 4.58 -4.19 -10.02
C ALA A 91 3.33 -4.79 -10.69
N LYS A 92 2.49 -5.51 -9.95
CA LYS A 92 1.27 -6.10 -10.50
C LYS A 92 0.34 -5.06 -11.07
N THR A 93 -0.36 -5.45 -12.12
CA THR A 93 -1.38 -4.69 -12.83
C THR A 93 -2.71 -5.47 -12.82
N THR A 94 -3.77 -4.88 -13.30
CA THR A 94 -5.07 -5.57 -13.42
C THR A 94 -4.98 -6.84 -14.27
N ASP A 95 -4.08 -6.88 -15.27
CA ASP A 95 -3.87 -8.04 -16.16
C ASP A 95 -3.31 -9.28 -15.43
N ASP A 96 -2.78 -9.12 -14.23
CA ASP A 96 -2.26 -10.23 -13.41
C ASP A 96 -3.34 -10.94 -12.58
N PHE A 97 -4.60 -10.50 -12.68
CA PHE A 97 -5.71 -10.97 -11.90
C PHE A 97 -6.91 -11.36 -12.76
N ASP A 98 -7.86 -12.08 -12.17
CA ASP A 98 -9.13 -12.40 -12.80
C ASP A 98 -9.98 -11.12 -12.94
N GLU A 99 -10.38 -10.79 -14.17
CA GLU A 99 -11.14 -9.57 -14.49
C GLU A 99 -12.42 -9.45 -13.66
N GLU A 100 -13.08 -10.58 -13.34
CA GLU A 100 -14.32 -10.59 -12.55
C GLU A 100 -14.08 -10.20 -11.07
N LYS A 101 -12.82 -10.26 -10.60
CA LYS A 101 -12.43 -9.90 -9.23
C LYS A 101 -11.82 -8.51 -9.10
N VAL A 102 -11.56 -7.83 -10.20
CA VAL A 102 -10.94 -6.51 -10.19
C VAL A 102 -12.00 -5.42 -9.97
N LEU A 103 -11.80 -4.62 -8.94
CA LEU A 103 -12.54 -3.39 -8.68
C LEU A 103 -11.64 -2.21 -9.03
N ASN A 104 -11.99 -1.47 -10.08
CA ASN A 104 -11.32 -0.21 -10.39
C ASN A 104 -11.78 0.86 -9.38
N LEU A 105 -10.83 1.53 -8.76
CA LEU A 105 -11.08 2.58 -7.77
C LEU A 105 -11.09 3.97 -8.41
N ASP A 106 -10.59 4.09 -9.64
CA ASP A 106 -10.54 5.33 -10.40
C ASP A 106 -10.71 4.99 -11.89
N ASP A 107 -11.69 5.60 -12.56
CA ASP A 107 -11.96 5.37 -13.97
C ASP A 107 -10.85 5.90 -14.88
N ASP A 108 -10.12 6.89 -14.45
CA ASP A 108 -9.06 7.57 -15.20
C ASP A 108 -7.66 7.01 -14.94
N ASP A 109 -7.47 6.22 -13.85
CA ASP A 109 -6.17 5.66 -13.46
C ASP A 109 -6.23 4.15 -13.17
N THR A 110 -5.75 3.38 -14.14
CA THR A 110 -5.65 1.91 -14.05
C THR A 110 -4.65 1.41 -12.99
N ASN A 111 -3.92 2.30 -12.32
CA ASN A 111 -3.06 1.95 -11.20
C ASN A 111 -3.80 1.97 -9.85
N ASN A 112 -5.04 2.45 -9.83
CA ASN A 112 -5.87 2.49 -8.64
C ASN A 112 -6.93 1.39 -8.72
N PHE A 113 -6.66 0.24 -8.11
CA PHE A 113 -7.56 -0.89 -8.13
C PHE A 113 -7.44 -1.77 -6.88
N ALA A 114 -8.49 -2.52 -6.62
CA ALA A 114 -8.51 -3.57 -5.61
C ALA A 114 -8.90 -4.91 -6.25
N VAL A 115 -8.50 -6.01 -5.64
CA VAL A 115 -8.86 -7.36 -6.09
C VAL A 115 -9.55 -8.08 -4.95
N TYR A 116 -10.78 -8.50 -5.16
CA TYR A 116 -11.54 -9.24 -4.17
C TYR A 116 -10.87 -10.55 -3.78
N GLY A 117 -10.97 -10.90 -2.51
CA GLY A 117 -10.56 -12.20 -1.98
C GLY A 117 -11.39 -13.35 -2.53
N ASP A 118 -10.87 -14.57 -2.37
CA ASP A 118 -11.56 -15.78 -2.85
C ASP A 118 -12.86 -16.05 -2.09
N ASP A 119 -12.94 -15.58 -0.86
CA ASP A 119 -14.09 -15.76 0.03
C ASP A 119 -15.14 -14.63 -0.09
N THR A 120 -14.88 -13.61 -0.94
CA THR A 120 -15.81 -12.51 -1.16
C THR A 120 -16.80 -12.85 -2.28
N ILE A 121 -18.07 -12.81 -1.99
CA ILE A 121 -19.16 -13.04 -2.94
C ILE A 121 -19.43 -11.72 -3.69
N ILE A 122 -19.08 -11.68 -4.97
CA ILE A 122 -19.36 -10.52 -5.82
C ILE A 122 -20.75 -10.72 -6.42
N ILE A 123 -21.68 -9.87 -6.03
CA ILE A 123 -23.04 -9.89 -6.58
C ILE A 123 -23.06 -8.95 -7.78
N PRO A 124 -23.40 -9.47 -8.98
CA PRO A 124 -23.43 -8.64 -10.18
C PRO A 124 -24.35 -7.43 -10.00
N SER A 125 -23.83 -6.25 -10.26
CA SER A 125 -24.60 -5.02 -10.20
C SER A 125 -25.62 -4.95 -11.34
N ASP A 126 -26.81 -4.46 -11.00
CA ASP A 126 -27.81 -4.04 -11.99
C ASP A 126 -28.32 -2.66 -11.53
N THR A 127 -27.46 -1.66 -11.74
CA THR A 127 -27.71 -0.28 -11.30
C THR A 127 -28.99 0.32 -11.91
N GLU A 128 -29.44 -0.22 -13.06
CA GLU A 128 -30.69 0.21 -13.70
C GLU A 128 -31.93 -0.24 -12.92
N LYS A 129 -31.86 -1.32 -12.17
CA LYS A 129 -33.01 -1.84 -11.42
C LYS A 129 -33.28 -1.15 -10.10
N ASN A 130 -32.27 -0.45 -9.54
CA ASN A 130 -32.37 0.25 -8.26
C ASN A 130 -33.13 -0.57 -7.18
N ILE A 131 -32.57 -1.72 -6.86
CA ILE A 131 -33.18 -2.67 -5.92
C ILE A 131 -32.96 -2.31 -4.45
N VAL A 132 -32.01 -1.44 -4.14
CA VAL A 132 -31.77 -0.97 -2.78
C VAL A 132 -32.87 0.03 -2.39
N VAL A 133 -33.60 -0.29 -1.33
CA VAL A 133 -34.64 0.56 -0.75
C VAL A 133 -34.05 1.58 0.20
N SER A 134 -33.11 1.12 1.04
CA SER A 134 -32.33 1.98 1.93
C SER A 134 -30.99 1.32 2.25
N ALA A 135 -29.95 2.14 2.36
CA ALA A 135 -28.64 1.80 2.88
C ALA A 135 -28.33 2.75 4.03
N ASP A 136 -27.95 2.19 5.18
CA ASP A 136 -27.55 2.96 6.37
C ASP A 136 -26.23 2.42 6.87
N ASP A 137 -25.14 3.03 6.41
CA ASP A 137 -23.78 2.64 6.73
C ASP A 137 -23.45 2.87 8.21
N SER A 138 -24.19 3.78 8.89
CA SER A 138 -23.97 4.04 10.34
C SER A 138 -24.44 2.88 11.22
N THR A 139 -25.35 2.06 10.71
CA THR A 139 -25.89 0.89 11.39
C THR A 139 -25.62 -0.42 10.63
N ASN A 140 -24.86 -0.34 9.53
CA ASN A 140 -24.62 -1.44 8.60
C ASN A 140 -25.91 -2.18 8.23
N THR A 141 -27.01 -1.43 7.96
CA THR A 141 -28.31 -2.01 7.68
C THR A 141 -28.79 -1.66 6.28
N TYR A 142 -29.07 -2.68 5.50
CA TYR A 142 -29.41 -2.57 4.08
C TYR A 142 -30.75 -3.24 3.82
N VAL A 143 -31.69 -2.51 3.21
CA VAL A 143 -33.01 -3.03 2.82
C VAL A 143 -33.11 -3.13 1.31
N ILE A 144 -33.32 -4.33 0.81
CA ILE A 144 -33.19 -4.67 -0.60
C ILE A 144 -34.47 -5.36 -1.07
N LYS A 145 -34.91 -5.11 -2.31
CA LYS A 145 -36.03 -5.82 -2.92
C LYS A 145 -35.63 -7.27 -3.25
N LYS A 146 -36.40 -8.21 -2.73
CA LYS A 146 -36.12 -9.64 -2.90
C LYS A 146 -36.22 -10.14 -4.33
N ALA A 147 -37.08 -9.52 -5.16
CA ALA A 147 -37.50 -10.11 -6.44
C ALA A 147 -36.41 -10.11 -7.53
N ASP A 148 -35.37 -9.31 -7.36
CA ASP A 148 -34.43 -9.01 -8.44
C ASP A 148 -32.95 -9.31 -8.07
N THR A 149 -32.70 -10.18 -7.07
CA THR A 149 -31.34 -10.32 -6.56
C THR A 149 -30.98 -11.72 -6.08
N ASP A 150 -29.70 -12.07 -6.27
CA ASP A 150 -29.05 -13.26 -5.70
C ASP A 150 -28.75 -13.11 -4.19
N MET A 151 -29.03 -11.95 -3.61
CA MET A 151 -28.83 -11.69 -2.18
C MET A 151 -29.63 -12.60 -1.26
N THR A 152 -30.66 -13.26 -1.77
CA THR A 152 -31.41 -14.29 -1.02
C THR A 152 -30.62 -15.56 -0.76
N SER A 153 -29.50 -15.75 -1.43
CA SER A 153 -28.62 -16.91 -1.25
C SER A 153 -27.50 -16.64 -0.20
N LEU A 154 -27.36 -15.40 0.26
CA LEU A 154 -26.39 -15.06 1.30
C LEU A 154 -26.77 -15.72 2.63
N GLU A 155 -25.76 -16.15 3.37
CA GLU A 155 -25.87 -16.73 4.70
C GLU A 155 -25.13 -15.87 5.73
N GLU A 156 -25.45 -16.08 7.01
CA GLU A 156 -24.70 -15.44 8.10
C GLU A 156 -23.22 -15.83 8.05
N GLY A 157 -22.35 -14.85 8.06
CA GLY A 157 -20.90 -15.00 7.94
C GLY A 157 -20.35 -14.78 6.54
N ASP A 158 -21.18 -14.71 5.51
CA ASP A 158 -20.73 -14.40 4.15
C ASP A 158 -20.21 -12.97 4.07
N ILE A 159 -19.14 -12.79 3.31
CA ILE A 159 -18.63 -11.48 2.91
C ILE A 159 -19.11 -11.23 1.49
N PHE A 160 -19.78 -10.10 1.25
CA PHE A 160 -20.25 -9.78 -0.08
C PHE A 160 -19.97 -8.34 -0.49
N SER A 161 -19.86 -8.13 -1.79
CA SER A 161 -19.81 -6.82 -2.43
C SER A 161 -20.97 -6.70 -3.43
N TYR A 162 -21.68 -5.59 -3.38
CA TYR A 162 -22.74 -5.25 -4.30
C TYR A 162 -22.72 -3.78 -4.65
N GLU A 163 -22.52 -3.45 -5.91
CA GLU A 163 -22.66 -2.11 -6.43
C GLU A 163 -24.13 -1.81 -6.70
N TYR A 164 -24.74 -0.85 -6.01
CA TYR A 164 -26.15 -0.52 -6.14
C TYR A 164 -26.43 0.80 -6.86
N ALA A 165 -25.42 1.65 -7.00
CA ALA A 165 -25.42 2.86 -7.79
C ALA A 165 -24.01 3.12 -8.27
N ASP A 166 -23.84 3.97 -9.27
CA ASP A 166 -22.54 4.31 -9.86
C ASP A 166 -21.53 4.73 -8.80
N GLY A 167 -20.51 3.91 -8.57
CA GLY A 167 -19.50 4.10 -7.54
C GLY A 167 -19.99 3.95 -6.09
N GLN A 168 -21.19 3.43 -5.85
CA GLN A 168 -21.72 3.18 -4.50
C GLN A 168 -21.85 1.68 -4.24
N PHE A 169 -21.14 1.21 -3.23
CA PHE A 169 -21.06 -0.20 -2.89
C PHE A 169 -21.62 -0.49 -1.50
N ILE A 170 -22.21 -1.66 -1.35
CA ILE A 170 -22.38 -2.33 -0.06
C ILE A 170 -21.29 -3.39 0.01
N ILE A 171 -20.38 -3.24 0.95
CA ILE A 171 -19.32 -4.21 1.23
C ILE A 171 -19.38 -4.49 2.73
N THR A 172 -19.78 -5.70 3.10
CA THR A 172 -19.94 -6.05 4.51
C THR A 172 -19.93 -7.57 4.71
N LYS A 173 -19.75 -7.99 5.95
CA LYS A 173 -19.96 -9.35 6.38
C LYS A 173 -21.37 -9.48 6.95
N VAL A 174 -22.10 -10.49 6.50
CA VAL A 174 -23.49 -10.70 6.92
C VAL A 174 -23.56 -11.14 8.39
N ALA A 175 -24.12 -10.29 9.25
CA ALA A 175 -24.43 -10.64 10.63
C ALA A 175 -25.81 -11.29 10.75
N SER A 176 -26.78 -10.83 9.97
CA SER A 176 -28.11 -11.44 9.91
C SER A 176 -28.86 -11.09 8.64
N ILE A 177 -29.78 -11.97 8.24
CA ILE A 177 -30.68 -11.76 7.11
C ILE A 177 -32.12 -11.98 7.58
N ASP A 178 -33.00 -10.99 7.35
CA ASP A 178 -34.43 -11.09 7.58
C ASP A 178 -35.22 -10.90 6.28
N VAL A 179 -35.99 -11.90 5.93
CA VAL A 179 -36.79 -11.90 4.71
C VAL A 179 -38.24 -11.58 5.06
N ASN A 180 -38.68 -10.37 4.73
CA ASN A 180 -40.04 -9.91 5.03
C ASN A 180 -40.81 -9.57 3.74
N GLY A 181 -41.66 -10.52 3.30
CA GLY A 181 -42.48 -10.35 2.11
C GLY A 181 -41.64 -10.14 0.84
N THR A 182 -41.61 -8.90 0.35
CA THR A 182 -40.92 -8.52 -0.89
C THR A 182 -39.53 -7.87 -0.64
N THR A 183 -39.12 -7.75 0.62
CA THR A 183 -37.84 -7.17 0.98
C THR A 183 -36.95 -8.14 1.75
N VAL A 184 -35.67 -7.93 1.64
CA VAL A 184 -34.62 -8.57 2.45
C VAL A 184 -33.93 -7.46 3.23
N THR A 185 -33.84 -7.61 4.55
CA THR A 185 -33.03 -6.74 5.38
C THR A 185 -31.76 -7.48 5.75
N ILE A 186 -30.60 -6.92 5.40
CA ILE A 186 -29.28 -7.43 5.76
C ILE A 186 -28.72 -6.51 6.82
N THR A 187 -28.29 -7.07 7.94
CA THR A 187 -27.46 -6.37 8.92
C THR A 187 -26.06 -6.89 8.76
N GLY A 188 -25.10 -5.98 8.60
CA GLY A 188 -23.68 -6.28 8.44
C GLY A 188 -22.90 -6.10 9.73
N ASP A 189 -21.80 -6.81 9.83
CA ASP A 189 -20.74 -6.58 10.82
C ASP A 189 -19.65 -5.69 10.22
N ASP A 190 -18.87 -5.06 11.10
CA ASP A 190 -17.65 -4.37 10.70
C ASP A 190 -16.68 -5.38 10.09
N ILE A 191 -15.98 -4.94 9.03
CA ILE A 191 -15.07 -5.77 8.27
C ILE A 191 -13.77 -5.00 7.97
N GLU A 192 -12.65 -5.69 8.06
CA GLU A 192 -11.36 -5.10 7.68
C GLU A 192 -11.13 -5.25 6.18
N MET A 193 -10.38 -4.31 5.58
CA MET A 193 -10.09 -4.37 4.13
C MET A 193 -9.41 -5.66 3.70
N GLU A 194 -8.58 -6.23 4.56
CA GLU A 194 -7.84 -7.47 4.33
C GLU A 194 -8.73 -8.72 4.30
N ASP A 195 -9.94 -8.65 4.86
CA ASP A 195 -10.93 -9.73 4.78
C ASP A 195 -11.68 -9.70 3.42
N VAL A 196 -11.77 -8.52 2.80
CA VAL A 196 -12.49 -8.29 1.54
C VAL A 196 -11.57 -8.46 0.33
N PHE A 197 -10.37 -7.87 0.40
CA PHE A 197 -9.46 -7.76 -0.73
C PHE A 197 -8.18 -8.55 -0.52
N SER A 198 -7.80 -9.33 -1.53
CA SER A 198 -6.51 -10.03 -1.59
C SER A 198 -5.36 -9.12 -2.05
N TYR A 199 -5.69 -8.01 -2.71
CA TYR A 199 -4.73 -7.03 -3.21
C TYR A 199 -5.37 -5.65 -3.31
N VAL A 200 -4.63 -4.61 -2.93
CA VAL A 200 -5.06 -3.21 -3.10
C VAL A 200 -3.86 -2.42 -3.58
N LYS A 201 -4.03 -1.67 -4.67
CA LYS A 201 -3.04 -0.73 -5.19
C LYS A 201 -3.67 0.65 -5.29
N ILE A 202 -3.06 1.60 -4.64
CA ILE A 202 -3.44 3.02 -4.70
C ILE A 202 -2.17 3.80 -5.01
N ASP A 203 -2.10 4.38 -6.19
CA ASP A 203 -1.04 5.29 -6.61
C ASP A 203 -1.57 6.73 -6.47
N ALA A 204 -1.50 7.25 -5.25
CA ALA A 204 -1.90 8.62 -4.97
C ALA A 204 -0.70 9.56 -5.20
N SER A 205 -0.46 9.92 -6.45
CA SER A 205 0.45 11.01 -6.81
C SER A 205 -0.29 12.34 -6.87
N ASP A 206 -0.94 12.74 -5.80
CA ASP A 206 -1.52 14.08 -5.71
C ASP A 206 -0.41 15.13 -5.59
N ASP A 207 -0.53 16.19 -6.39
CA ASP A 207 0.29 17.39 -6.25
C ASP A 207 -0.07 18.09 -4.93
N LEU A 208 0.66 17.72 -3.87
CA LEU A 208 0.49 18.32 -2.53
C LEU A 208 0.71 19.84 -2.50
N ALA A 209 1.21 20.44 -3.59
CA ALA A 209 1.39 21.88 -3.70
C ALA A 209 0.05 22.67 -3.59
N ASN A 210 -1.07 22.01 -3.83
CA ASN A 210 -2.41 22.59 -3.72
C ASN A 210 -3.27 21.96 -2.60
N ALA A 211 -2.69 21.04 -1.81
CA ALA A 211 -3.42 20.41 -0.73
C ALA A 211 -3.70 21.41 0.40
N THR A 212 -4.97 21.54 0.77
CA THR A 212 -5.41 22.29 1.95
C THR A 212 -5.58 21.30 3.09
N ILE A 213 -4.83 21.49 4.17
CA ILE A 213 -5.03 20.70 5.38
C ILE A 213 -6.25 21.27 6.12
N ASP A 214 -7.26 20.44 6.36
CA ASP A 214 -8.34 20.79 7.27
C ASP A 214 -7.90 20.52 8.73
N PRO A 215 -7.63 21.57 9.52
CA PRO A 215 -7.20 21.39 10.91
C PRO A 215 -8.24 20.70 11.78
N SER A 216 -9.52 20.71 11.38
CA SER A 216 -10.61 20.07 12.13
C SER A 216 -10.62 18.56 11.97
N ALA A 217 -10.00 18.03 10.90
CA ALA A 217 -9.83 16.60 10.66
C ALA A 217 -8.61 16.01 11.41
N CYS A 218 -7.76 16.87 11.97
CA CYS A 218 -6.62 16.42 12.76
C CYS A 218 -7.07 16.15 14.20
N GLY A 219 -6.73 15.00 14.76
CA GLY A 219 -7.02 14.67 16.16
C GLY A 219 -6.35 15.65 17.14
N ASP A 220 -6.91 15.74 18.36
CA ASP A 220 -6.39 16.60 19.44
C ASP A 220 -4.89 16.33 19.70
N GLY A 221 -4.06 17.34 19.50
CA GLY A 221 -2.61 17.27 19.70
C GLY A 221 -1.77 17.10 18.43
N ALA A 222 -2.39 17.02 17.27
CA ALA A 222 -1.65 17.08 16.01
C ALA A 222 -1.15 18.52 15.75
N THR A 223 0.17 18.67 15.60
CA THR A 223 0.78 19.91 15.10
C THR A 223 1.38 19.61 13.74
N TYR A 224 1.08 20.45 12.76
CA TYR A 224 1.77 20.37 11.47
C TYR A 224 2.60 21.65 11.28
N GLU A 225 3.80 21.46 10.74
CA GLU A 225 4.57 22.60 10.19
C GLU A 225 4.15 22.72 8.72
N GLY A 226 3.21 23.61 8.46
CA GLY A 226 2.69 23.84 7.12
C GLY A 226 3.75 24.47 6.22
N LEU A 227 3.72 24.11 4.95
CA LEU A 227 4.39 24.86 3.89
C LEU A 227 3.71 26.24 3.78
N SER A 228 4.16 27.20 4.55
CA SER A 228 3.73 28.59 4.42
C SER A 228 4.64 29.30 3.41
N ASP A 229 4.34 29.14 2.14
CA ASP A 229 4.77 30.11 1.15
C ASP A 229 3.61 31.02 0.82
N GLU A 230 3.28 31.94 1.72
CA GLU A 230 2.65 33.17 1.29
C GLU A 230 3.74 33.98 0.54
N PRO A 231 3.51 34.35 -0.74
CA PRO A 231 4.42 35.24 -1.42
C PRO A 231 4.40 36.59 -0.67
N GLU A 232 5.53 36.99 -0.10
CA GLU A 232 5.72 38.33 0.44
C GLU A 232 5.40 39.33 -0.67
N ASN A 233 4.29 40.03 -0.52
CA ASN A 233 3.98 41.22 -1.31
C ASN A 233 5.00 42.29 -0.93
N GLU A 234 6.05 42.45 -1.70
CA GLU A 234 6.86 43.67 -1.70
C GLU A 234 6.02 44.85 -2.21
N GLN A 235 5.85 45.80 -1.33
CA GLN A 235 5.37 47.15 -1.65
C GLN A 235 6.57 48.05 -2.07
#